data_b5338c0de0b00df091a029c3765e48a5
#
_entry.id   b5338c0de0b00df091a029c3765e48a5
#
_cell.length_a   1.000
_cell.length_b   1.000
_cell.length_c   1.000
_cell.angle_alpha   90.00
_cell.angle_beta   90.00
_cell.angle_gamma   90.00
#
_symmetry.space_group_name_H-M   'P 1'
#
loop_
_entity.id
_entity.type
_entity.pdbx_description
1 polymer ?
#
loop_
_entity_poly.entity_id
_entity_poly.type
_entity_poly.pdbx_seq_one_letter_code
_entity_poly.pdbx_strand_id
1 'polypeptide(L)'
;MASLTFLVGLMLAQPGQSQDKTVSDGVFTAAQVASGQTVYDSQCKTCHNMRFYRDTLRSWNNQPLLYLWENIMGTMPADNPGSLMFEEYTDVIAYILSENGFPPGDATLDPDNGMDAIKILAP
;
A
#
# COMPACT_ATOMS: atom_id res chain seq x y z
N MET A 1 -12.63 -31.63 -57.63
CA MET A 1 -12.60 -30.23 -57.25
C MET A 1 -12.97 -30.14 -55.75
N ALA A 2 -11.98 -29.98 -54.89
CA ALA A 2 -12.20 -29.93 -53.46
C ALA A 2 -12.06 -28.47 -53.01
N SER A 3 -13.17 -27.89 -52.50
CA SER A 3 -13.21 -26.54 -51.96
C SER A 3 -12.70 -26.57 -50.49
N LEU A 4 -11.57 -25.90 -50.28
CA LEU A 4 -10.97 -25.72 -48.97
C LEU A 4 -11.58 -24.45 -48.33
N THR A 5 -12.46 -24.60 -47.38
CA THR A 5 -13.05 -23.49 -46.61
C THR A 5 -12.12 -23.11 -45.47
N PHE A 6 -11.45 -21.97 -45.58
CA PHE A 6 -10.65 -21.36 -44.51
C PHE A 6 -11.59 -20.72 -43.48
N LEU A 7 -11.67 -21.31 -42.29
CA LEU A 7 -12.28 -20.69 -41.13
C LEU A 7 -11.26 -19.72 -40.49
N VAL A 8 -11.45 -18.44 -40.74
CA VAL A 8 -10.72 -17.38 -40.03
C VAL A 8 -11.32 -17.24 -38.62
N GLY A 9 -10.65 -17.81 -37.63
CA GLY A 9 -11.02 -17.62 -36.24
C GLY A 9 -10.74 -16.19 -35.79
N LEU A 10 -11.78 -15.43 -35.54
CA LEU A 10 -11.72 -14.09 -34.97
C LEU A 10 -11.33 -14.24 -33.47
N MET A 11 -10.04 -14.04 -33.15
CA MET A 11 -9.61 -13.92 -31.77
C MET A 11 -10.11 -12.59 -31.19
N LEU A 12 -11.18 -12.64 -30.42
CA LEU A 12 -11.61 -11.52 -29.59
C LEU A 12 -10.57 -11.33 -28.48
N ALA A 13 -9.77 -10.27 -28.57
CA ALA A 13 -8.91 -9.83 -27.49
C ALA A 13 -9.83 -9.44 -26.31
N GLN A 14 -9.79 -10.20 -25.23
CA GLN A 14 -10.47 -9.84 -23.99
C GLN A 14 -9.76 -8.63 -23.40
N PRO A 15 -10.49 -7.57 -22.99
CA PRO A 15 -9.89 -6.47 -22.24
C PRO A 15 -9.29 -7.07 -20.96
N GLY A 16 -7.97 -6.89 -20.76
CA GLY A 16 -7.28 -7.33 -19.57
C GLY A 16 -7.94 -6.68 -18.37
N GLN A 17 -8.50 -7.50 -17.47
CA GLN A 17 -8.94 -7.03 -16.17
C GLN A 17 -7.68 -6.62 -15.39
N SER A 18 -7.51 -5.31 -15.13
CA SER A 18 -6.50 -4.83 -14.19
C SER A 18 -6.89 -5.35 -12.81
N GLN A 19 -6.10 -6.30 -12.26
CA GLN A 19 -6.27 -6.74 -10.89
C GLN A 19 -5.94 -5.55 -9.97
N ASP A 20 -6.81 -5.27 -9.01
CA ASP A 20 -6.56 -4.27 -7.98
C ASP A 20 -5.28 -4.61 -7.24
N LYS A 21 -4.35 -3.67 -7.16
CA LYS A 21 -3.15 -3.82 -6.33
C LYS A 21 -3.54 -3.85 -4.86
N THR A 22 -2.83 -4.66 -4.12
CA THR A 22 -2.98 -4.76 -2.67
C THR A 22 -1.65 -4.53 -1.97
N VAL A 23 -1.67 -4.35 -0.68
CA VAL A 23 -0.46 -4.24 0.14
C VAL A 23 0.42 -5.50 0.11
N SER A 24 -0.06 -6.61 -0.44
CA SER A 24 0.72 -7.85 -0.64
C SER A 24 1.55 -7.86 -1.93
N ASP A 25 1.41 -6.86 -2.79
CA ASP A 25 2.01 -6.86 -4.14
C ASP A 25 3.37 -6.12 -4.21
N GLY A 26 4.09 -6.01 -3.10
CA GLY A 26 5.41 -5.38 -3.08
C GLY A 26 5.37 -3.89 -3.41
N VAL A 27 4.43 -3.18 -2.82
CA VAL A 27 4.11 -1.78 -3.14
C VAL A 27 4.98 -0.74 -2.42
N PHE A 28 5.93 -1.18 -1.62
CA PHE A 28 6.91 -0.35 -0.92
C PHE A 28 8.29 -1.00 -0.96
N THR A 29 9.34 -0.23 -0.73
CA THR A 29 10.72 -0.72 -0.78
C THR A 29 11.28 -1.04 0.61
N ALA A 30 12.31 -1.89 0.66
CA ALA A 30 13.04 -2.17 1.91
C ALA A 30 13.73 -0.89 2.46
N ALA A 31 14.14 0.02 1.60
CA ALA A 31 14.69 1.31 2.02
C ALA A 31 13.65 2.17 2.74
N GLN A 32 12.42 2.21 2.25
CA GLN A 32 11.32 2.89 2.92
C GLN A 32 11.01 2.26 4.28
N VAL A 33 11.06 0.95 4.39
CA VAL A 33 10.89 0.24 5.68
C VAL A 33 11.93 0.68 6.69
N ALA A 34 13.21 0.74 6.30
CA ALA A 34 14.30 1.15 7.20
C ALA A 34 14.16 2.61 7.64
N SER A 35 13.83 3.53 6.73
CA SER A 35 13.56 4.92 7.07
C SER A 35 12.33 5.06 7.96
N GLY A 36 11.27 4.32 7.66
CA GLY A 36 10.03 4.32 8.44
C GLY A 36 10.21 3.80 9.87
N GLN A 37 11.08 2.83 10.08
CA GLN A 37 11.43 2.37 11.42
C GLN A 37 12.04 3.50 12.27
N THR A 38 12.93 4.29 11.69
CA THR A 38 13.54 5.43 12.38
C THR A 38 12.49 6.45 12.80
N VAL A 39 11.56 6.80 11.92
CA VAL A 39 10.46 7.72 12.22
C VAL A 39 9.52 7.13 13.27
N TYR A 40 9.15 5.86 13.13
CA TYR A 40 8.29 5.16 14.09
C TYR A 40 8.89 5.16 15.51
N ASP A 41 10.17 4.82 15.64
CA ASP A 41 10.84 4.75 16.91
C ASP A 41 10.91 6.12 17.62
N SER A 42 11.01 7.22 16.87
CA SER A 42 11.09 8.56 17.42
C SER A 42 9.73 9.25 17.62
N GLN A 43 8.72 8.94 16.79
CA GLN A 43 7.48 9.73 16.74
C GLN A 43 6.21 8.95 17.11
N CYS A 44 6.22 7.63 17.06
CA CYS A 44 5.02 6.81 17.19
C CYS A 44 5.06 5.82 18.37
N LYS A 45 6.22 5.22 18.60
CA LYS A 45 6.41 4.09 19.52
C LYS A 45 6.06 4.40 20.96
N THR A 46 6.19 5.64 21.39
CA THR A 46 5.89 6.05 22.78
C THR A 46 4.43 5.81 23.14
N CYS A 47 3.51 6.00 22.17
CA CYS A 47 2.07 5.89 22.39
C CYS A 47 1.46 4.62 21.75
N HIS A 48 2.07 4.10 20.68
CA HIS A 48 1.52 3.01 19.89
C HIS A 48 2.48 1.81 19.84
N ASN A 49 1.93 0.61 20.03
CA ASN A 49 2.63 -0.64 19.74
C ASN A 49 2.15 -1.24 18.41
N MET A 50 2.85 -2.26 17.91
CA MET A 50 2.54 -2.85 16.61
C MET A 50 1.19 -3.59 16.58
N ARG A 51 0.67 -4.05 17.73
CA ARG A 51 -0.67 -4.63 17.83
C ARG A 51 -1.76 -3.62 17.48
N PHE A 52 -1.61 -2.36 17.90
CA PHE A 52 -2.52 -1.28 17.55
C PHE A 52 -2.63 -1.15 16.02
N TYR A 53 -1.52 -1.20 15.31
CA TYR A 53 -1.53 -1.08 13.86
C TYR A 53 -2.09 -2.32 13.15
N ARG A 54 -1.93 -3.49 13.71
CA ARG A 54 -2.59 -4.70 13.21
C ARG A 54 -4.12 -4.54 13.26
N ASP A 55 -4.64 -4.06 14.37
CA ASP A 55 -6.07 -3.83 14.53
C ASP A 55 -6.56 -2.69 13.63
N THR A 56 -5.74 -1.66 13.45
CA THR A 56 -6.00 -0.58 12.48
C THR A 56 -6.11 -1.12 11.06
N LEU A 57 -5.14 -1.91 10.59
CA LEU A 57 -5.20 -2.49 9.25
C LEU A 57 -6.42 -3.38 9.04
N ARG A 58 -6.83 -4.13 10.05
CA ARG A 58 -8.07 -4.93 10.01
C ARG A 58 -9.32 -4.07 9.84
N SER A 59 -9.39 -2.96 10.56
CA SER A 59 -10.54 -2.04 10.47
C SER A 59 -10.58 -1.29 9.14
N TRP A 60 -9.44 -1.12 8.48
CA TRP A 60 -9.30 -0.48 7.17
C TRP A 60 -9.27 -1.48 6.00
N ASN A 61 -9.57 -2.74 6.23
CA ASN A 61 -9.56 -3.77 5.18
C ASN A 61 -10.42 -3.36 3.98
N ASN A 62 -9.90 -3.58 2.77
CA ASN A 62 -10.49 -3.19 1.48
C ASN A 62 -10.57 -1.69 1.21
N GLN A 63 -10.10 -0.83 2.09
CA GLN A 63 -10.01 0.60 1.83
C GLN A 63 -8.75 0.94 1.03
N PRO A 64 -8.75 2.02 0.24
CA PRO A 64 -7.54 2.56 -0.37
C PRO A 64 -6.49 2.93 0.69
N LEU A 65 -5.24 2.54 0.45
CA LEU A 65 -4.13 2.86 1.34
C LEU A 65 -3.94 4.37 1.50
N LEU A 66 -4.23 5.15 0.45
CA LEU A 66 -4.19 6.62 0.50
C LEU A 66 -5.07 7.19 1.62
N TYR A 67 -6.25 6.63 1.86
CA TYR A 67 -7.14 7.12 2.91
C TYR A 67 -6.57 6.90 4.31
N LEU A 68 -5.87 5.79 4.54
CA LEU A 68 -5.16 5.57 5.80
C LEU A 68 -3.99 6.55 5.94
N TRP A 69 -3.24 6.79 4.87
CA TRP A 69 -2.15 7.78 4.83
C TRP A 69 -2.66 9.19 5.19
N GLU A 70 -3.74 9.63 4.56
CA GLU A 70 -4.38 10.94 4.85
C GLU A 70 -4.87 11.03 6.30
N ASN A 71 -5.46 9.96 6.81
CA ASN A 71 -5.92 9.89 8.20
C ASN A 71 -4.76 10.04 9.19
N ILE A 72 -3.67 9.30 8.97
CA ILE A 72 -2.49 9.38 9.84
C ILE A 72 -1.86 10.76 9.76
N MET A 73 -1.69 11.32 8.57
CA MET A 73 -1.14 12.66 8.37
C MET A 73 -1.99 13.72 9.07
N GLY A 74 -3.30 13.62 8.99
CA GLY A 74 -4.22 14.60 9.56
C GLY A 74 -4.42 14.51 11.08
N THR A 75 -4.00 13.40 11.71
CA THR A 75 -4.25 13.13 13.13
C THR A 75 -3.00 12.88 13.96
N MET A 76 -1.88 12.54 13.35
CA MET A 76 -0.64 12.13 14.01
C MET A 76 0.58 12.98 13.57
N PRO A 77 1.59 13.14 14.44
CA PRO A 77 1.57 12.85 15.88
C PRO A 77 0.45 13.62 16.60
N ALA A 78 -0.18 13.03 17.62
CA ALA A 78 -1.38 13.61 18.26
C ALA A 78 -1.16 14.99 18.88
N ASP A 79 0.06 15.29 19.32
CA ASP A 79 0.46 16.59 19.88
C ASP A 79 0.77 17.64 18.80
N ASN A 80 1.02 17.21 17.56
CA ASN A 80 1.28 18.10 16.42
C ASN A 80 0.91 17.43 15.09
N PRO A 81 -0.37 17.24 14.76
CA PRO A 81 -0.79 16.61 13.50
C PRO A 81 -0.22 17.33 12.27
N GLY A 82 0.22 16.57 11.28
CA GLY A 82 0.77 17.10 10.03
C GLY A 82 2.19 17.65 10.12
N SER A 83 2.89 17.45 11.23
CA SER A 83 4.22 18.03 11.49
C SER A 83 5.38 17.30 10.82
N LEU A 84 5.17 16.07 10.36
CA LEU A 84 6.19 15.30 9.64
C LEU A 84 6.17 15.64 8.14
N MET A 85 7.25 15.33 7.45
CA MET A 85 7.29 15.40 5.99
C MET A 85 6.41 14.29 5.38
N PHE A 86 5.90 14.51 4.18
CA PHE A 86 5.07 13.51 3.49
C PHE A 86 5.79 12.17 3.29
N GLU A 87 7.09 12.24 3.01
CA GLU A 87 7.95 11.05 2.91
C GLU A 87 8.02 10.27 4.22
N GLU A 88 8.11 10.96 5.36
CA GLU A 88 8.16 10.33 6.68
C GLU A 88 6.85 9.60 7.00
N TYR A 89 5.69 10.17 6.68
CA TYR A 89 4.40 9.48 6.80
C TYR A 89 4.33 8.25 5.90
N THR A 90 4.83 8.36 4.67
CA THR A 90 4.86 7.26 3.71
C THR A 90 5.77 6.12 4.17
N ASP A 91 6.95 6.45 4.64
CA ASP A 91 7.94 5.49 5.14
C ASP A 91 7.43 4.76 6.41
N VAL A 92 6.76 5.47 7.31
CA VAL A 92 6.13 4.85 8.50
C VAL A 92 5.07 3.84 8.08
N ILE A 93 4.27 4.13 7.07
CA ILE A 93 3.29 3.15 6.54
C ILE A 93 4.00 1.92 5.98
N ALA A 94 5.07 2.10 5.22
CA ALA A 94 5.88 0.98 4.71
C ALA A 94 6.41 0.10 5.86
N TYR A 95 6.90 0.72 6.93
CA TYR A 95 7.35 0.00 8.12
C TYR A 95 6.21 -0.76 8.81
N ILE A 96 5.06 -0.12 9.02
CA ILE A 96 3.87 -0.77 9.62
C ILE A 96 3.42 -1.97 8.78
N LEU A 97 3.37 -1.82 7.47
CA LEU A 97 3.01 -2.91 6.57
C LEU A 97 4.01 -4.08 6.66
N SER A 98 5.30 -3.78 6.64
CA SER A 98 6.36 -4.80 6.77
C SER A 98 6.26 -5.55 8.09
N GLU A 99 6.07 -4.86 9.21
CA GLU A 99 5.91 -5.48 10.53
C GLU A 99 4.64 -6.32 10.67
N ASN A 100 3.65 -6.09 9.81
CA ASN A 100 2.42 -6.89 9.74
C ASN A 100 2.47 -8.01 8.68
N GLY A 101 3.66 -8.28 8.13
CA GLY A 101 3.91 -9.44 7.28
C GLY A 101 3.72 -9.19 5.78
N PHE A 102 3.48 -7.96 5.35
CA PHE A 102 3.40 -7.64 3.92
C PHE A 102 4.81 -7.48 3.32
N PRO A 103 5.05 -7.99 2.11
CA PRO A 103 6.39 -8.03 1.54
C PRO A 103 6.80 -6.69 0.91
N PRO A 104 8.07 -6.27 1.05
CA PRO A 104 8.62 -5.20 0.22
C PRO A 104 8.80 -5.68 -1.23
N GLY A 105 8.93 -4.73 -2.14
CA GLY A 105 9.20 -4.97 -3.55
C GLY A 105 10.10 -3.89 -4.14
N ASP A 106 10.03 -3.72 -5.44
CA ASP A 106 10.84 -2.75 -6.18
C ASP A 106 10.12 -1.42 -6.42
N ALA A 107 8.81 -1.38 -6.17
CA ALA A 107 8.01 -0.18 -6.33
C ALA A 107 8.12 0.72 -5.10
N THR A 108 8.42 1.99 -5.33
CA THR A 108 8.37 3.02 -4.28
C THR A 108 6.93 3.37 -3.96
N LEU A 109 6.56 3.32 -2.69
CA LEU A 109 5.26 3.82 -2.24
C LEU A 109 5.25 5.35 -2.30
N ASP A 110 4.20 5.92 -2.91
CA ASP A 110 4.09 7.35 -3.12
C ASP A 110 2.61 7.75 -3.08
N PRO A 111 2.23 8.70 -2.19
CA PRO A 111 0.84 9.15 -2.09
C PRO A 111 0.33 9.83 -3.37
N ASP A 112 1.22 10.42 -4.17
CA ASP A 112 0.88 11.11 -5.41
C ASP A 112 0.90 10.19 -6.63
N ASN A 113 1.29 8.91 -6.47
CA ASN A 113 1.43 7.98 -7.57
C ASN A 113 0.89 6.58 -7.25
N GLY A 114 -0.42 6.41 -7.40
CA GLY A 114 -1.09 5.12 -7.38
C GLY A 114 -1.43 4.56 -5.99
N MET A 115 -1.17 5.27 -4.90
CA MET A 115 -1.52 4.81 -3.56
C MET A 115 -3.05 4.67 -3.37
N ASP A 116 -3.84 5.45 -4.10
CA ASP A 116 -5.30 5.38 -4.14
C ASP A 116 -5.84 4.07 -4.76
N ALA A 117 -5.02 3.42 -5.61
CA ALA A 117 -5.36 2.15 -6.25
C ALA A 117 -4.87 0.92 -5.45
N ILE A 118 -4.16 1.10 -4.34
CA ILE A 118 -3.68 0.02 -3.48
C ILE A 118 -4.71 -0.26 -2.39
N LYS A 119 -5.19 -1.50 -2.31
CA LYS A 119 -6.12 -1.94 -1.26
C LYS A 119 -5.37 -2.46 -0.03
N ILE A 120 -5.85 -2.05 1.13
CA ILE A 120 -5.42 -2.63 2.40
C ILE A 120 -6.01 -4.02 2.55
N LEU A 121 -5.21 -4.97 3.00
CA LEU A 121 -5.64 -6.28 3.44
C LEU A 121 -5.49 -6.39 4.95
N ALA A 122 -6.40 -7.10 5.58
CA ALA A 122 -6.26 -7.48 6.98
C ALA A 122 -5.09 -8.47 7.14
N PRO A 123 -4.14 -8.21 8.05
CA PRO A 123 -3.05 -9.16 8.32
C PRO A 123 -3.50 -10.38 9.12
#